data_0787b1101274aa6af69fb39341c60c6c
#
_entry.id   0787b1101274aa6af69fb39341c60c6c
#
_cell.length_a   1.000
_cell.length_b   1.000
_cell.length_c   1.000
_cell.angle_alpha   90.00
_cell.angle_beta   90.00
_cell.angle_gamma   90.00
#
_symmetry.space_group_name_H-M   'P 1'
#
loop_
_entity.id
_entity.type
_entity.pdbx_description
1 polymer ?
#
loop_
_entity_poly.entity_id
_entity_poly.type
_entity_poly.pdbx_seq_one_letter_code
_entity_poly.pdbx_strand_id
1 'polypeptide(L)'
;MRFLALLLALILLVGCETTDDTYVPGRIPKETAIAIAMQANKQYPYPLSKVTRTTWRPEQGYWAIDFKDDDEDYGKFYLVNGNGKIVGIGKIQGDQYY
;
A
#
# COMPACT_ATOMS: atom_id res chain seq x y z
N MET A 1 -18.13 -34.81 8.91
CA MET A 1 -16.96 -34.91 8.01
C MET A 1 -17.15 -34.18 6.68
N ARG A 2 -18.31 -34.34 6.04
CA ARG A 2 -18.58 -33.66 4.78
C ARG A 2 -18.59 -32.15 4.88
N PHE A 3 -19.03 -31.62 6.01
CA PHE A 3 -19.09 -30.17 6.24
C PHE A 3 -17.71 -29.54 6.33
N LEU A 4 -16.75 -30.25 6.88
CA LEU A 4 -15.39 -29.75 6.95
C LEU A 4 -14.75 -29.62 5.58
N ALA A 5 -15.02 -30.56 4.68
CA ALA A 5 -14.51 -30.50 3.31
C ALA A 5 -15.12 -29.33 2.54
N LEU A 6 -16.41 -29.06 2.75
CA LEU A 6 -17.08 -27.93 2.13
C LEU A 6 -16.58 -26.58 2.64
N LEU A 7 -16.33 -26.48 3.95
CA LEU A 7 -15.77 -25.30 4.55
C LEU A 7 -14.36 -25.01 4.05
N LEU A 8 -13.54 -26.04 3.91
CA LEU A 8 -12.21 -25.92 3.36
C LEU A 8 -12.24 -25.46 1.91
N ALA A 9 -13.16 -25.96 1.10
CA ALA A 9 -13.32 -25.53 -0.27
C ALA A 9 -13.71 -24.05 -0.37
N LEU A 10 -14.59 -23.61 0.51
CA LEU A 10 -14.99 -22.20 0.57
C LEU A 10 -13.83 -21.28 0.98
N ILE A 11 -13.04 -21.70 1.95
CA ILE A 11 -11.87 -20.93 2.39
C ILE A 11 -10.85 -20.84 1.27
N LEU A 12 -10.64 -21.91 0.52
CA LEU A 12 -9.73 -21.92 -0.61
C LEU A 12 -10.20 -21.00 -1.74
N LEU A 13 -11.50 -20.94 -1.98
CA LEU A 13 -12.06 -20.05 -2.99
C LEU A 13 -11.87 -18.59 -2.61
N VAL A 14 -12.07 -18.23 -1.34
CA VAL A 14 -11.81 -16.88 -0.85
C VAL A 14 -10.32 -16.55 -0.91
N GLY A 15 -9.46 -17.54 -0.60
CA GLY A 15 -8.01 -17.35 -0.67
C GLY A 15 -7.46 -17.24 -2.08
N CYS A 16 -8.24 -17.57 -3.10
CA CYS A 16 -7.81 -17.42 -4.50
C CYS A 16 -8.02 -16.01 -5.05
N GLU A 17 -8.75 -15.16 -4.35
CA GLU A 17 -8.89 -13.76 -4.74
C GLU A 17 -7.59 -13.02 -4.44
N THR A 18 -6.84 -12.72 -5.48
CA THR A 18 -5.59 -11.98 -5.33
C THR A 18 -5.89 -10.50 -5.39
N THR A 19 -5.76 -9.83 -4.26
CA THR A 19 -5.86 -8.38 -4.15
C THR A 19 -4.63 -7.86 -3.43
N ASP A 20 -4.40 -6.55 -3.46
CA ASP A 20 -3.31 -5.93 -2.71
C ASP A 20 -3.47 -6.12 -1.20
N ASP A 21 -4.66 -6.46 -0.74
CA ASP A 21 -4.96 -6.71 0.66
C ASP A 21 -4.65 -8.15 1.09
N THR A 22 -4.30 -9.03 0.16
CA THR A 22 -4.01 -10.43 0.45
C THR A 22 -2.71 -10.53 1.25
N TYR A 23 -2.75 -11.28 2.35
CA TYR A 23 -1.56 -11.55 3.14
C TYR A 23 -0.55 -12.35 2.33
N VAL A 24 0.70 -11.85 2.28
CA VAL A 24 1.83 -12.52 1.65
C VAL A 24 2.96 -12.61 2.69
N PRO A 25 3.49 -13.81 2.97
CA PRO A 25 4.62 -13.94 3.89
C PRO A 25 5.81 -13.08 3.43
N GLY A 26 6.41 -12.37 4.37
CA GLY A 26 7.53 -11.47 4.08
C GLY A 26 7.12 -10.11 3.56
N ARG A 27 5.82 -9.83 3.51
CA ARG A 27 5.28 -8.54 3.07
C ARG A 27 4.34 -8.00 4.14
N ILE A 28 4.59 -6.77 4.60
CA ILE A 28 3.68 -6.11 5.52
C ILE A 28 2.32 -5.87 4.84
N PRO A 29 1.22 -5.85 5.62
CA PRO A 29 -0.09 -5.53 5.06
C PRO A 29 -0.16 -4.10 4.54
N LYS A 30 -1.11 -3.87 3.65
CA LYS A 30 -1.36 -2.56 3.06
C LYS A 30 -1.56 -1.47 4.11
N GLU A 31 -2.37 -1.74 5.13
CA GLU A 31 -2.65 -0.78 6.20
C GLU A 31 -1.41 -0.41 6.98
N THR A 32 -0.53 -1.36 7.20
CA THR A 32 0.75 -1.12 7.87
C THR A 32 1.64 -0.22 7.01
N ALA A 33 1.71 -0.48 5.71
CA ALA A 33 2.48 0.35 4.79
C ALA A 33 1.95 1.78 4.76
N ILE A 34 0.63 1.95 4.72
CA ILE A 34 -0.01 3.27 4.76
C ILE A 34 0.32 3.99 6.07
N ALA A 35 0.26 3.29 7.20
CA ALA A 35 0.58 3.88 8.51
C ALA A 35 2.02 4.37 8.57
N ILE A 36 2.96 3.61 8.02
CA ILE A 36 4.37 3.99 7.95
C ILE A 36 4.54 5.25 7.10
N ALA A 37 3.91 5.28 5.93
CA ALA A 37 3.97 6.42 5.03
C ALA A 37 3.30 7.66 5.66
N MET A 38 2.19 7.49 6.34
CA MET A 38 1.52 8.59 7.04
C MET A 38 2.39 9.17 8.13
N GLN A 39 3.09 8.35 8.87
CA GLN A 39 4.00 8.82 9.92
C GLN A 39 5.12 9.65 9.31
N ALA A 40 5.69 9.22 8.20
CA ALA A 40 6.71 9.98 7.49
C ALA A 40 6.15 11.30 6.95
N ASN A 41 4.94 11.27 6.40
CA ASN A 41 4.28 12.46 5.87
C ASN A 41 4.06 13.54 6.93
N LYS A 42 3.75 13.14 8.17
CA LYS A 42 3.52 14.08 9.28
C LYS A 42 4.78 14.87 9.66
N GLN A 43 5.95 14.38 9.31
CA GLN A 43 7.21 15.02 9.65
C GLN A 43 7.57 16.17 8.70
N TYR A 44 6.84 16.32 7.60
CA TYR A 44 7.06 17.43 6.69
C TYR A 44 6.36 18.69 7.16
N PRO A 45 6.93 19.90 6.83
CA PRO A 45 6.30 21.17 7.22
C PRO A 45 4.88 21.33 6.68
N TYR A 46 4.59 20.72 5.55
CA TYR A 46 3.27 20.79 4.92
C TYR A 46 2.77 19.38 4.64
N PRO A 47 2.25 18.68 5.66
CA PRO A 47 1.75 17.32 5.45
C PRO A 47 0.58 17.31 4.46
N LEU A 48 0.58 16.31 3.60
CA LEU A 48 -0.48 16.12 2.62
C LEU A 48 -1.65 15.39 3.27
N SER A 49 -2.87 15.72 2.84
CA SER A 49 -4.08 15.31 3.56
C SER A 49 -4.70 14.01 3.06
N LYS A 50 -4.42 13.62 1.81
CA LYS A 50 -5.12 12.49 1.18
C LYS A 50 -4.17 11.40 0.75
N VAL A 51 -4.50 10.17 1.09
CA VAL A 51 -3.91 8.98 0.45
C VAL A 51 -4.80 8.68 -0.76
N THR A 52 -4.27 8.81 -1.96
CA THR A 52 -5.06 8.67 -3.18
C THR A 52 -4.85 7.34 -3.87
N ARG A 53 -3.74 6.66 -3.60
CA ARG A 53 -3.43 5.40 -4.27
C ARG A 53 -2.43 4.61 -3.43
N THR A 54 -2.66 3.30 -3.32
CA THR A 54 -1.74 2.39 -2.64
C THR A 54 -1.66 1.12 -3.47
N THR A 55 -0.47 0.80 -3.98
CA THR A 55 -0.26 -0.31 -4.89
C THR A 55 0.99 -1.10 -4.49
N TRP A 56 0.86 -2.41 -4.41
CA TRP A 56 2.02 -3.28 -4.29
C TRP A 56 2.67 -3.50 -5.66
N ARG A 57 3.97 -3.31 -5.73
CA ARG A 57 4.75 -3.54 -6.95
C ARG A 57 5.61 -4.78 -6.76
N PRO A 58 5.15 -5.94 -7.25
CA PRO A 58 5.81 -7.22 -6.95
C PRO A 58 7.21 -7.33 -7.54
N GLU A 59 7.46 -6.72 -8.69
CA GLU A 59 8.77 -6.77 -9.32
C GLU A 59 9.82 -6.00 -8.55
N GLN A 60 9.43 -4.90 -7.92
CA GLN A 60 10.30 -4.05 -7.14
C GLN A 60 10.33 -4.42 -5.66
N GLY A 61 9.30 -5.09 -5.17
CA GLY A 61 9.22 -5.53 -3.78
C GLY A 61 8.85 -4.43 -2.80
N TYR A 62 8.02 -3.46 -3.22
CA TYR A 62 7.58 -2.39 -2.34
C TYR A 62 6.13 -1.98 -2.59
N TRP A 63 5.57 -1.31 -1.58
CA TRP A 63 4.31 -0.59 -1.69
C TRP A 63 4.59 0.83 -2.18
N ALA A 64 3.85 1.27 -3.19
CA ALA A 64 3.86 2.65 -3.66
C ALA A 64 2.61 3.35 -3.11
N ILE A 65 2.80 4.38 -2.30
CA ILE A 65 1.71 5.06 -1.61
C ILE A 65 1.74 6.53 -2.00
N ASP A 66 0.68 6.98 -2.67
CA ASP A 66 0.57 8.33 -3.18
C ASP A 66 -0.25 9.19 -2.22
N PHE A 67 0.30 10.33 -1.85
CA PHE A 67 -0.36 11.35 -1.07
C PHE A 67 -0.55 12.59 -1.92
N LYS A 68 -1.69 13.24 -1.79
CA LYS A 68 -1.98 14.49 -2.49
C LYS A 68 -2.58 15.52 -1.54
N ASP A 69 -2.49 16.80 -1.94
CA ASP A 69 -3.18 17.88 -1.26
C ASP A 69 -4.68 17.85 -1.59
N ASP A 70 -5.44 18.79 -1.02
CA ASP A 70 -6.89 18.84 -1.20
C ASP A 70 -7.29 19.07 -2.66
N ASP A 71 -6.49 19.80 -3.41
CA ASP A 71 -6.75 20.09 -4.83
C ASP A 71 -6.24 18.97 -5.75
N GLU A 72 -5.49 18.00 -5.21
CA GLU A 72 -4.89 16.88 -5.94
C GLU A 72 -3.94 17.32 -7.06
N ASP A 73 -3.42 18.55 -7.00
CA ASP A 73 -2.44 19.05 -7.96
C ASP A 73 -1.01 18.72 -7.58
N TYR A 74 -0.74 18.66 -6.28
CA TYR A 74 0.59 18.41 -5.75
C TYR A 74 0.55 17.23 -4.80
N GLY A 75 1.57 16.40 -4.89
CA GLY A 75 1.65 15.24 -4.01
C GLY A 75 3.06 14.74 -3.80
N LYS A 76 3.15 13.70 -2.99
CA LYS A 76 4.36 12.92 -2.76
C LYS A 76 4.00 11.46 -2.79
N PHE A 77 4.96 10.65 -3.16
CA PHE A 77 4.81 9.22 -3.03
C PHE A 77 5.90 8.65 -2.14
N TYR A 78 5.54 7.61 -1.43
CA TYR A 78 6.45 6.88 -0.54
C TYR A 78 6.53 5.44 -1.01
N LEU A 79 7.74 4.90 -1.03
CA LEU A 79 7.97 3.51 -1.38
C LEU A 79 8.36 2.77 -0.09
N VAL A 80 7.54 1.83 0.33
CA VAL A 80 7.74 1.06 1.56
C VAL A 80 7.94 -0.40 1.18
N ASN A 81 9.10 -0.96 1.53
CA ASN A 81 9.38 -2.35 1.15
C ASN A 81 8.58 -3.35 2.01
N GLY A 82 8.70 -4.64 1.67
CA GLY A 82 7.98 -5.69 2.36
C GLY A 82 8.31 -5.81 3.85
N ASN A 83 9.44 -5.28 4.29
CA ASN A 83 9.86 -5.27 5.70
C ASN A 83 9.40 -4.04 6.46
N GLY A 84 8.73 -3.11 5.81
CA GLY A 84 8.24 -1.90 6.46
C GLY A 84 9.22 -0.74 6.47
N LYS A 85 10.25 -0.78 5.64
CA LYS A 85 11.22 0.30 5.53
C LYS A 85 10.91 1.19 4.33
N ILE A 86 10.98 2.50 4.53
CA ILE A 86 10.86 3.46 3.42
C ILE A 86 12.14 3.41 2.61
N VAL A 87 12.00 3.08 1.33
CA VAL A 87 13.14 2.93 0.41
C VAL A 87 13.17 4.01 -0.66
N GLY A 88 12.15 4.86 -0.72
CA GLY A 88 12.13 5.96 -1.67
C GLY A 88 11.02 6.94 -1.36
N ILE A 89 11.24 8.19 -1.73
CA ILE A 89 10.28 9.28 -1.62
C ILE A 89 10.41 10.11 -2.89
N GLY A 90 9.30 10.45 -3.50
CA GLY A 90 9.29 11.29 -4.69
C GLY A 90 8.17 12.30 -4.66
N LYS A 91 8.09 13.10 -5.70
CA LYS A 91 7.08 14.15 -5.86
C LYS A 91 6.10 13.78 -6.96
N ILE A 92 4.87 14.23 -6.80
CA ILE A 92 3.84 14.12 -7.81
C ILE A 92 3.38 15.53 -8.15
N GLN A 93 3.30 15.84 -9.44
CA GLN A 93 2.77 17.12 -9.88
C GLN A 93 1.82 16.85 -11.04
N GLY A 94 0.53 17.03 -10.80
CA GLY A 94 -0.50 16.60 -11.72
C GLY A 94 -0.45 15.08 -11.89
N ASP A 95 -0.16 14.60 -13.10
CA ASP A 95 0.00 13.19 -13.41
C ASP A 95 1.47 12.75 -13.51
N GLN A 96 2.40 13.67 -13.23
CA GLN A 96 3.83 13.41 -13.36
C GLN A 96 4.43 12.98 -12.03
N TYR A 97 5.26 11.93 -12.09
CA TYR A 97 5.99 11.39 -10.93
C TYR A 97 7.48 11.73 -11.08
N TYR A 98 8.06 12.22 -10.01
CA TYR A 98 9.47 12.64 -10.03
C TYR A 98 10.30 11.88 -8.99
#